data_c12727d25d30a629c5319de5ddb341c5
#
_entry.id   c12727d25d30a629c5319de5ddb341c5
#
_cell.length_a   1.000
_cell.length_b   1.000
_cell.length_c   1.000
_cell.angle_alpha   90.00
_cell.angle_beta   90.00
_cell.angle_gamma   90.00
#
_symmetry.space_group_name_H-M   'P 1'
#
loop_
_entity.id
_entity.type
_entity.pdbx_description
1 polymer ?
#
loop_
_entity_poly.entity_id
_entity_poly.type
_entity_poly.pdbx_seq_one_letter_code
_entity_poly.pdbx_strand_id
1 'polypeptide(L)'
;MSDGTARRATIVGVGLIGGSIGMALRARGWHVHGVDPDSERLARAVELGVLDATGWDPDAELTFVATPVGQLPDAVVEALAAAPEGLVTDVGSVKAPLVATVDDDRFIGGHPMAGSEQEGVDGADAEMFVDAIWVLTPTDATAGDALARVRSVVSSMGPEILTLPPERHDSLVALVSHVPHLTAATLMGIAAARSEEHSAVLRLAAGGFRDMTRVAAGHPGIWPDICSGNAAAIDGVLEELIRALSAVRAEIAGGDRVGLLKRLETARSARVSLPTGAPRPSELVEVRVPVLDRQGELASITLLATDLDVNIYDLEIAHSAEGDRGVVLLIVESDMVERLKGGLMASGYRPTSAPLA
;
A
#
# COMPACT_ATOMS: atom_id res chain seq x y z
N MET A 1 27.24 -25.60 -15.22
CA MET A 1 27.29 -24.24 -15.74
C MET A 1 26.02 -24.11 -16.58
N SER A 2 24.96 -23.57 -16.01
CA SER A 2 23.74 -23.28 -16.79
C SER A 2 24.09 -22.20 -17.80
N ASP A 3 23.76 -22.44 -19.04
CA ASP A 3 23.85 -21.46 -20.13
C ASP A 3 22.97 -20.27 -19.74
N GLY A 4 23.62 -19.16 -19.34
CA GLY A 4 22.98 -18.09 -18.64
C GLY A 4 22.31 -17.09 -19.58
N THR A 5 21.27 -17.51 -20.30
CA THR A 5 20.35 -16.55 -20.90
C THR A 5 19.56 -15.88 -19.78
N ALA A 6 19.67 -14.55 -19.66
CA ALA A 6 18.90 -13.78 -18.70
C ALA A 6 17.40 -14.05 -18.93
N ARG A 7 16.65 -14.22 -17.85
CA ARG A 7 15.18 -14.32 -17.91
C ARG A 7 14.61 -13.04 -18.51
N ARG A 8 13.51 -13.11 -19.22
CA ARG A 8 12.98 -12.03 -20.04
C ARG A 8 11.56 -11.65 -19.62
N ALA A 9 11.30 -10.36 -19.48
CA ALA A 9 9.99 -9.85 -19.14
C ALA A 9 9.62 -8.65 -20.00
N THR A 10 8.30 -8.46 -20.23
CA THR A 10 7.76 -7.24 -20.82
C THR A 10 6.88 -6.51 -19.82
N ILE A 11 7.00 -5.19 -19.76
CA ILE A 11 6.15 -4.29 -18.98
C ILE A 11 5.29 -3.47 -19.94
N VAL A 12 3.98 -3.58 -19.85
CA VAL A 12 3.02 -2.78 -20.64
C VAL A 12 2.44 -1.71 -19.74
N GLY A 13 2.72 -0.45 -20.06
CA GLY A 13 2.45 0.69 -19.17
C GLY A 13 3.60 0.95 -18.21
N VAL A 14 4.46 1.91 -18.56
CA VAL A 14 5.70 2.21 -17.81
C VAL A 14 5.47 3.44 -16.91
N GLY A 15 4.43 3.36 -16.06
CA GLY A 15 4.15 4.34 -15.01
C GLY A 15 4.86 3.99 -13.69
N LEU A 16 4.29 4.45 -12.58
CA LEU A 16 4.79 4.19 -11.23
C LEU A 16 4.93 2.68 -10.96
N ILE A 17 3.85 1.93 -11.10
CA ILE A 17 3.83 0.47 -10.77
C ILE A 17 4.63 -0.33 -11.80
N GLY A 18 4.38 -0.11 -13.10
CA GLY A 18 5.13 -0.81 -14.15
C GLY A 18 6.63 -0.52 -14.11
N GLY A 19 7.01 0.74 -13.84
CA GLY A 19 8.38 1.14 -13.62
C GLY A 19 9.03 0.46 -12.42
N SER A 20 8.33 0.39 -11.30
CA SER A 20 8.81 -0.29 -10.08
C SER A 20 9.02 -1.79 -10.32
N ILE A 21 8.11 -2.45 -11.05
CA ILE A 21 8.30 -3.85 -11.48
C ILE A 21 9.54 -3.99 -12.34
N GLY A 22 9.72 -3.11 -13.34
CA GLY A 22 10.89 -3.12 -14.21
C GLY A 22 12.19 -3.02 -13.43
N MET A 23 12.31 -2.05 -12.50
CA MET A 23 13.47 -1.90 -11.61
C MET A 23 13.69 -3.15 -10.75
N ALA A 24 12.63 -3.67 -10.12
CA ALA A 24 12.71 -4.83 -9.25
C ALA A 24 13.17 -6.09 -9.99
N LEU A 25 12.72 -6.31 -11.22
CA LEU A 25 13.12 -7.44 -12.05
C LEU A 25 14.57 -7.28 -12.53
N ARG A 26 14.97 -6.09 -13.00
CA ARG A 26 16.36 -5.83 -13.41
C ARG A 26 17.36 -6.00 -12.28
N ALA A 27 17.02 -5.58 -11.08
CA ALA A 27 17.85 -5.82 -9.88
C ALA A 27 18.07 -7.32 -9.61
N ARG A 28 17.23 -8.19 -10.19
CA ARG A 28 17.29 -9.66 -10.10
C ARG A 28 17.86 -10.33 -11.36
N GLY A 29 18.44 -9.54 -12.26
CA GLY A 29 19.13 -10.02 -13.46
C GLY A 29 18.22 -10.37 -14.63
N TRP A 30 16.96 -9.91 -14.63
CA TRP A 30 16.07 -10.03 -15.78
C TRP A 30 16.42 -9.01 -16.85
N HIS A 31 16.17 -9.37 -18.10
CA HIS A 31 16.18 -8.47 -19.24
C HIS A 31 14.76 -7.98 -19.47
N VAL A 32 14.53 -6.67 -19.35
CA VAL A 32 13.18 -6.07 -19.29
C VAL A 32 12.93 -5.18 -20.48
N HIS A 33 11.89 -5.51 -21.25
CA HIS A 33 11.34 -4.68 -22.31
C HIS A 33 10.17 -3.85 -21.78
N GLY A 34 9.94 -2.68 -22.41
CA GLY A 34 8.80 -1.81 -22.08
C GLY A 34 7.97 -1.43 -23.29
N VAL A 35 6.65 -1.44 -23.12
CA VAL A 35 5.67 -0.97 -24.09
C VAL A 35 4.83 0.11 -23.43
N ASP A 36 4.79 1.30 -24.04
CA ASP A 36 3.97 2.44 -23.60
C ASP A 36 3.67 3.31 -24.82
N PRO A 37 2.47 3.89 -24.97
CA PRO A 37 2.18 4.80 -26.07
C PRO A 37 2.98 6.12 -26.00
N ASP A 38 3.51 6.47 -24.83
CA ASP A 38 4.32 7.68 -24.60
C ASP A 38 5.81 7.35 -24.81
N SER A 39 6.35 7.77 -25.95
CA SER A 39 7.75 7.55 -26.31
C SER A 39 8.74 8.30 -25.43
N GLU A 40 8.35 9.44 -24.86
CA GLU A 40 9.21 10.20 -23.92
C GLU A 40 9.33 9.45 -22.60
N ARG A 41 8.21 8.86 -22.11
CA ARG A 41 8.22 8.01 -20.93
C ARG A 41 9.06 6.76 -21.12
N LEU A 42 9.01 6.12 -22.29
CA LEU A 42 9.87 4.98 -22.61
C LEU A 42 11.36 5.37 -22.60
N ALA A 43 11.71 6.50 -23.26
CA ALA A 43 13.08 6.99 -23.25
C ALA A 43 13.56 7.28 -21.82
N ARG A 44 12.72 7.92 -21.02
CA ARG A 44 13.01 8.21 -19.61
C ARG A 44 13.19 6.94 -18.78
N ALA A 45 12.38 5.92 -19.02
CA ALA A 45 12.50 4.61 -18.34
C ALA A 45 13.82 3.91 -18.66
N VAL A 46 14.31 4.00 -19.89
CA VAL A 46 15.64 3.48 -20.26
C VAL A 46 16.75 4.27 -19.56
N GLU A 47 16.67 5.60 -19.55
CA GLU A 47 17.64 6.45 -18.84
C GLU A 47 17.74 6.15 -17.35
N LEU A 48 16.59 5.93 -16.69
CA LEU A 48 16.50 5.60 -15.27
C LEU A 48 16.92 4.14 -14.95
N GLY A 49 17.19 3.35 -15.97
CA GLY A 49 17.53 1.94 -15.78
C GLY A 49 16.34 1.08 -15.37
N VAL A 50 15.13 1.49 -15.70
CA VAL A 50 13.91 0.69 -15.55
C VAL A 50 13.79 -0.40 -16.59
N LEU A 51 14.20 -0.09 -17.83
CA LEU A 51 14.13 -0.96 -19.01
C LEU A 51 15.51 -1.20 -19.62
N ASP A 52 15.69 -2.36 -20.26
CA ASP A 52 16.84 -2.65 -21.12
C ASP A 52 16.55 -2.30 -22.57
N ALA A 53 15.29 -2.43 -23.01
CA ALA A 53 14.85 -2.16 -24.38
C ALA A 53 13.37 -1.74 -24.41
N THR A 54 12.95 -1.21 -25.55
CA THR A 54 11.55 -0.80 -25.80
C THR A 54 10.92 -1.70 -26.87
N GLY A 55 9.59 -1.82 -26.81
CA GLY A 55 8.79 -2.68 -27.68
C GLY A 55 8.53 -4.07 -27.08
N TRP A 56 7.77 -4.86 -27.82
CA TRP A 56 7.42 -6.22 -27.43
C TRP A 56 8.62 -7.16 -27.49
N ASP A 57 8.68 -8.08 -26.56
CA ASP A 57 9.62 -9.21 -26.55
C ASP A 57 8.86 -10.52 -26.76
N PRO A 58 8.96 -11.16 -27.94
CA PRO A 58 8.23 -12.40 -28.21
C PRO A 58 8.72 -13.58 -27.36
N ASP A 59 9.91 -13.48 -26.80
CA ASP A 59 10.50 -14.51 -25.93
C ASP A 59 10.31 -14.18 -24.42
N ALA A 60 9.47 -13.19 -24.08
CA ALA A 60 9.17 -12.86 -22.70
C ALA A 60 8.54 -14.05 -21.96
N GLU A 61 9.14 -14.46 -20.85
CA GLU A 61 8.59 -15.51 -19.98
C GLU A 61 7.37 -15.02 -19.20
N LEU A 62 7.31 -13.72 -18.90
CA LEU A 62 6.22 -13.07 -18.18
C LEU A 62 6.03 -11.63 -18.65
N THR A 63 4.80 -11.27 -18.95
CA THR A 63 4.39 -9.90 -19.24
C THR A 63 3.54 -9.35 -18.10
N PHE A 64 3.90 -8.18 -17.59
CA PHE A 64 3.12 -7.43 -16.62
C PHE A 64 2.35 -6.31 -17.34
N VAL A 65 1.03 -6.29 -17.21
CA VAL A 65 0.19 -5.25 -17.78
C VAL A 65 -0.20 -4.24 -16.70
N ALA A 66 0.40 -3.06 -16.76
CA ALA A 66 0.30 -1.97 -15.79
C ALA A 66 -0.36 -0.72 -16.37
N THR A 67 -1.30 -0.89 -17.28
CA THR A 67 -2.12 0.19 -17.87
C THR A 67 -3.27 0.58 -16.94
N PRO A 68 -3.92 1.73 -17.14
CA PRO A 68 -5.16 2.08 -16.45
C PRO A 68 -6.23 0.99 -16.56
N VAL A 69 -7.08 0.86 -15.53
CA VAL A 69 -8.06 -0.24 -15.42
C VAL A 69 -8.95 -0.37 -16.65
N GLY A 70 -9.40 0.75 -17.22
CA GLY A 70 -10.24 0.75 -18.43
C GLY A 70 -9.55 0.25 -19.71
N GLN A 71 -8.22 0.19 -19.73
CA GLN A 71 -7.42 -0.28 -20.87
C GLN A 71 -6.91 -1.72 -20.72
N LEU A 72 -7.05 -2.31 -19.51
CA LEU A 72 -6.50 -3.63 -19.22
C LEU A 72 -7.00 -4.74 -20.15
N PRO A 73 -8.30 -4.84 -20.50
CA PRO A 73 -8.76 -5.94 -21.34
C PRO A 73 -8.03 -6.01 -22.68
N ASP A 74 -7.94 -4.88 -23.38
CA ASP A 74 -7.27 -4.82 -24.68
C ASP A 74 -5.76 -5.06 -24.55
N ALA A 75 -5.13 -4.46 -23.56
CA ALA A 75 -3.69 -4.60 -23.31
C ALA A 75 -3.30 -6.04 -22.94
N VAL A 76 -4.13 -6.76 -22.19
CA VAL A 76 -3.90 -8.17 -21.87
C VAL A 76 -3.99 -9.05 -23.11
N VAL A 77 -4.99 -8.81 -23.97
CA VAL A 77 -5.13 -9.53 -25.24
C VAL A 77 -3.92 -9.30 -26.16
N GLU A 78 -3.46 -8.06 -26.27
CA GLU A 78 -2.24 -7.73 -27.01
C GLU A 78 -1.00 -8.41 -26.42
N ALA A 79 -0.86 -8.44 -25.11
CA ALA A 79 0.26 -9.08 -24.43
C ALA A 79 0.29 -10.60 -24.67
N LEU A 80 -0.86 -11.27 -24.60
CA LEU A 80 -0.99 -12.71 -24.90
C LEU A 80 -0.65 -13.04 -26.36
N ALA A 81 -0.96 -12.15 -27.28
CA ALA A 81 -0.62 -12.31 -28.70
C ALA A 81 0.88 -12.04 -28.97
N ALA A 82 1.49 -11.11 -28.26
CA ALA A 82 2.88 -10.70 -28.47
C ALA A 82 3.90 -11.72 -27.95
N ALA A 83 3.58 -12.48 -26.90
CA ALA A 83 4.42 -13.54 -26.32
C ALA A 83 3.62 -14.84 -26.24
N PRO A 84 3.55 -15.63 -27.34
CA PRO A 84 2.67 -16.81 -27.41
C PRO A 84 2.96 -17.92 -26.40
N GLU A 85 4.20 -18.04 -25.96
CA GLU A 85 4.64 -19.03 -24.95
C GLU A 85 4.78 -18.42 -23.54
N GLY A 86 4.63 -17.10 -23.43
CA GLY A 86 4.77 -16.36 -22.18
C GLY A 86 3.50 -16.36 -21.34
N LEU A 87 3.67 -16.10 -20.06
CA LEU A 87 2.57 -15.84 -19.13
C LEU A 87 2.24 -14.34 -19.11
N VAL A 88 1.01 -14.01 -18.77
CA VAL A 88 0.57 -12.62 -18.60
C VAL A 88 -0.09 -12.44 -17.25
N THR A 89 0.27 -11.37 -16.55
CA THR A 89 -0.42 -10.90 -15.35
C THR A 89 -0.64 -9.40 -15.41
N ASP A 90 -1.70 -8.91 -14.81
CA ASP A 90 -1.93 -7.47 -14.68
C ASP A 90 -1.65 -6.97 -13.25
N VAL A 91 -1.78 -5.68 -13.04
CA VAL A 91 -1.60 -5.02 -11.74
C VAL A 91 -2.78 -4.10 -11.38
N GLY A 92 -3.89 -4.23 -12.05
CA GLY A 92 -5.05 -3.35 -11.87
C GLY A 92 -5.77 -3.55 -10.54
N SER A 93 -6.50 -2.53 -10.13
CA SER A 93 -7.21 -2.51 -8.84
C SER A 93 -8.53 -3.28 -8.84
N VAL A 94 -9.05 -3.71 -10.00
CA VAL A 94 -10.30 -4.46 -10.15
C VAL A 94 -10.04 -5.71 -10.97
N LYS A 95 -10.58 -6.86 -10.52
CA LYS A 95 -10.23 -8.17 -11.11
C LYS A 95 -11.38 -8.87 -11.82
N ALA A 96 -12.56 -8.93 -11.20
CA ALA A 96 -13.64 -9.79 -11.70
C ALA A 96 -14.05 -9.48 -13.15
N PRO A 97 -14.29 -8.23 -13.59
CA PRO A 97 -14.62 -7.93 -14.97
C PRO A 97 -13.50 -8.29 -15.95
N LEU A 98 -12.25 -8.03 -15.59
CA LEU A 98 -11.10 -8.33 -16.43
C LEU A 98 -10.96 -9.84 -16.64
N VAL A 99 -10.94 -10.60 -15.56
CA VAL A 99 -10.75 -12.06 -15.58
C VAL A 99 -11.92 -12.75 -16.34
N ALA A 100 -13.14 -12.21 -16.24
CA ALA A 100 -14.29 -12.73 -16.96
C ALA A 100 -14.23 -12.47 -18.49
N THR A 101 -13.42 -11.52 -18.94
CA THR A 101 -13.27 -11.19 -20.39
C THR A 101 -12.08 -11.89 -21.04
N VAL A 102 -11.13 -12.42 -20.26
CA VAL A 102 -9.92 -13.06 -20.77
C VAL A 102 -10.02 -14.56 -20.56
N ASP A 103 -10.28 -15.31 -21.64
CA ASP A 103 -10.35 -16.77 -21.65
C ASP A 103 -9.02 -17.35 -22.20
N ASP A 104 -7.97 -17.27 -21.38
CA ASP A 104 -6.64 -17.82 -21.71
C ASP A 104 -5.99 -18.33 -20.42
N ASP A 105 -5.56 -19.58 -20.41
CA ASP A 105 -4.99 -20.28 -19.26
C ASP A 105 -3.61 -19.73 -18.82
N ARG A 106 -2.98 -18.91 -19.66
CA ARG A 106 -1.72 -18.21 -19.41
C ARG A 106 -1.91 -16.88 -18.68
N PHE A 107 -3.16 -16.39 -18.58
CA PHE A 107 -3.46 -15.15 -17.85
C PHE A 107 -3.78 -15.40 -16.39
N ILE A 108 -3.12 -14.68 -15.51
CA ILE A 108 -3.40 -14.68 -14.08
C ILE A 108 -3.58 -13.23 -13.61
N GLY A 109 -4.77 -12.90 -13.15
CA GLY A 109 -5.04 -11.58 -12.61
C GLY A 109 -4.18 -11.30 -11.39
N GLY A 110 -3.63 -10.09 -11.29
CA GLY A 110 -2.77 -9.64 -10.19
C GLY A 110 -3.14 -8.25 -9.72
N HIS A 111 -2.86 -7.96 -8.45
CA HIS A 111 -3.04 -6.63 -7.87
C HIS A 111 -2.05 -6.41 -6.72
N PRO A 112 -0.98 -5.62 -6.90
CA PRO A 112 -0.15 -5.17 -5.80
C PRO A 112 -0.92 -4.13 -4.97
N MET A 113 -1.10 -4.40 -3.67
CA MET A 113 -1.64 -3.44 -2.71
C MET A 113 -0.51 -2.48 -2.28
N ALA A 114 0.06 -1.79 -3.26
CA ALA A 114 1.19 -0.89 -3.11
C ALA A 114 1.00 0.36 -3.98
N GLY A 115 1.64 1.44 -3.60
CA GLY A 115 1.59 2.71 -4.31
C GLY A 115 2.15 3.84 -3.46
N SER A 116 2.36 4.98 -4.08
CA SER A 116 2.78 6.22 -3.41
C SER A 116 2.02 7.40 -4.00
N GLU A 117 2.22 8.58 -3.41
CA GLU A 117 1.70 9.85 -3.94
C GLU A 117 2.51 10.36 -5.16
N GLN A 118 3.60 9.65 -5.52
CA GLN A 118 4.41 9.97 -6.70
C GLN A 118 3.74 9.46 -7.98
N GLU A 119 4.05 10.08 -9.09
CA GLU A 119 3.46 9.78 -10.39
C GLU A 119 4.53 9.46 -11.44
N GLY A 120 4.14 8.66 -12.42
CA GLY A 120 5.00 8.35 -13.55
C GLY A 120 6.19 7.46 -13.21
N VAL A 121 7.10 7.33 -14.17
CA VAL A 121 8.29 6.48 -14.06
C VAL A 121 9.35 7.07 -13.13
N ASP A 122 9.36 8.38 -12.93
CA ASP A 122 10.30 9.06 -12.02
C ASP A 122 10.02 8.75 -10.54
N GLY A 123 8.80 8.31 -10.22
CA GLY A 123 8.43 7.82 -8.88
C GLY A 123 8.67 6.33 -8.66
N ALA A 124 9.18 5.62 -9.67
CA ALA A 124 9.37 4.18 -9.58
C ALA A 124 10.45 3.79 -8.55
N ASP A 125 10.19 2.71 -7.81
CA ASP A 125 11.06 2.21 -6.75
C ASP A 125 11.15 0.68 -6.81
N ALA A 126 12.35 0.13 -6.83
CA ALA A 126 12.60 -1.31 -6.86
C ALA A 126 12.10 -2.04 -5.60
N GLU A 127 11.98 -1.33 -4.49
CA GLU A 127 11.54 -1.85 -3.19
C GLU A 127 10.06 -1.60 -2.91
N MET A 128 9.31 -1.02 -3.85
CA MET A 128 7.88 -0.67 -3.69
C MET A 128 7.02 -1.83 -3.19
N PHE A 129 7.39 -3.06 -3.50
CA PHE A 129 6.59 -4.24 -3.19
C PHE A 129 7.06 -4.99 -1.95
N VAL A 130 8.20 -4.61 -1.36
CA VAL A 130 8.71 -5.24 -0.14
C VAL A 130 7.69 -5.03 0.98
N ASP A 131 7.34 -6.13 1.66
CA ASP A 131 6.32 -6.17 2.73
C ASP A 131 4.90 -5.75 2.32
N ALA A 132 4.64 -5.47 1.04
CA ALA A 132 3.31 -5.22 0.52
C ALA A 132 2.54 -6.55 0.34
N ILE A 133 1.22 -6.47 0.28
CA ILE A 133 0.39 -7.61 -0.14
C ILE A 133 0.27 -7.57 -1.67
N TRP A 134 0.49 -8.71 -2.34
CA TRP A 134 0.17 -8.87 -3.75
C TRP A 134 -0.89 -9.94 -3.92
N VAL A 135 -2.07 -9.55 -4.39
CA VAL A 135 -3.15 -10.51 -4.64
C VAL A 135 -3.00 -11.13 -6.03
N LEU A 136 -3.12 -12.45 -6.11
CA LEU A 136 -3.28 -13.19 -7.37
C LEU A 136 -4.68 -13.78 -7.42
N THR A 137 -5.33 -13.66 -8.57
CA THR A 137 -6.73 -14.09 -8.75
C THR A 137 -6.84 -15.18 -9.83
N PRO A 138 -6.39 -16.41 -9.56
CA PRO A 138 -6.60 -17.53 -10.48
C PRO A 138 -8.08 -17.88 -10.60
N THR A 139 -8.43 -18.51 -11.73
CA THR A 139 -9.73 -19.13 -11.98
C THR A 139 -9.59 -20.65 -12.10
N ASP A 140 -10.70 -21.35 -12.28
CA ASP A 140 -10.69 -22.79 -12.56
C ASP A 140 -10.02 -23.14 -13.90
N ALA A 141 -9.93 -22.17 -14.82
CA ALA A 141 -9.22 -22.31 -16.10
C ALA A 141 -7.70 -22.09 -15.98
N THR A 142 -7.22 -21.50 -14.90
CA THR A 142 -5.79 -21.19 -14.72
C THR A 142 -4.98 -22.47 -14.58
N ALA A 143 -3.97 -22.67 -15.44
CA ALA A 143 -3.04 -23.79 -15.32
C ALA A 143 -2.22 -23.69 -14.01
N GLY A 144 -2.11 -24.80 -13.27
CA GLY A 144 -1.46 -24.80 -11.96
C GLY A 144 0.03 -24.44 -11.99
N ASP A 145 0.72 -24.79 -13.06
CA ASP A 145 2.12 -24.42 -13.29
C ASP A 145 2.27 -22.93 -13.66
N ALA A 146 1.32 -22.36 -14.40
CA ALA A 146 1.27 -20.93 -14.71
C ALA A 146 1.15 -20.08 -13.41
N LEU A 147 0.22 -20.45 -12.54
CA LEU A 147 0.07 -19.78 -11.23
C LEU A 147 1.36 -19.91 -10.40
N ALA A 148 1.98 -21.08 -10.35
CA ALA A 148 3.21 -21.30 -9.59
C ALA A 148 4.37 -20.44 -10.11
N ARG A 149 4.50 -20.31 -11.44
CA ARG A 149 5.53 -19.49 -12.09
C ARG A 149 5.33 -18.01 -11.82
N VAL A 150 4.10 -17.47 -12.02
CA VAL A 150 3.78 -16.07 -11.71
C VAL A 150 4.03 -15.78 -10.23
N ARG A 151 3.53 -16.65 -9.34
CA ARG A 151 3.74 -16.53 -7.90
C ARG A 151 5.24 -16.47 -7.54
N SER A 152 6.07 -17.34 -8.14
CA SER A 152 7.51 -17.36 -7.89
C SER A 152 8.19 -16.05 -8.29
N VAL A 153 7.83 -15.49 -9.45
CA VAL A 153 8.40 -14.22 -9.91
C VAL A 153 7.94 -13.07 -9.01
N VAL A 154 6.65 -12.96 -8.76
CA VAL A 154 6.10 -11.89 -7.91
C VAL A 154 6.68 -11.96 -6.50
N SER A 155 6.71 -13.15 -5.89
CA SER A 155 7.29 -13.34 -4.54
C SER A 155 8.77 -12.93 -4.47
N SER A 156 9.51 -13.07 -5.58
CA SER A 156 10.92 -12.66 -5.62
C SER A 156 11.10 -11.15 -5.44
N MET A 157 10.08 -10.34 -5.70
CA MET A 157 10.12 -8.88 -5.51
C MET A 157 9.82 -8.42 -4.07
N GLY A 158 9.50 -9.37 -3.17
CA GLY A 158 9.40 -9.14 -1.73
C GLY A 158 7.99 -9.04 -1.13
N PRO A 159 6.89 -9.09 -1.91
CA PRO A 159 5.55 -9.03 -1.30
C PRO A 159 5.12 -10.37 -0.68
N GLU A 160 4.20 -10.28 0.27
CA GLU A 160 3.38 -11.40 0.69
C GLU A 160 2.31 -11.70 -0.38
N ILE A 161 2.20 -12.96 -0.80
CA ILE A 161 1.22 -13.36 -1.83
C ILE A 161 -0.06 -13.89 -1.20
N LEU A 162 -1.16 -13.21 -1.49
CA LEU A 162 -2.51 -13.67 -1.16
C LEU A 162 -3.21 -14.16 -2.43
N THR A 163 -3.82 -15.35 -2.37
CA THR A 163 -4.58 -15.90 -3.50
C THR A 163 -6.07 -15.86 -3.18
N LEU A 164 -6.87 -15.23 -4.03
CA LEU A 164 -8.31 -15.05 -3.85
C LEU A 164 -9.05 -15.25 -5.18
N PRO A 165 -10.30 -15.73 -5.16
CA PRO A 165 -11.18 -15.61 -6.34
C PRO A 165 -11.39 -14.14 -6.72
N PRO A 166 -11.52 -13.80 -8.02
CA PRO A 166 -11.66 -12.41 -8.51
C PRO A 166 -12.79 -11.62 -7.82
N GLU A 167 -13.97 -12.20 -7.69
CA GLU A 167 -15.14 -11.57 -7.06
C GLU A 167 -14.91 -11.32 -5.55
N ARG A 168 -14.19 -12.25 -4.91
CA ARG A 168 -13.86 -12.09 -3.49
C ARG A 168 -12.84 -10.96 -3.29
N HIS A 169 -11.85 -10.87 -4.18
CA HIS A 169 -10.91 -9.75 -4.21
C HIS A 169 -11.68 -8.43 -4.32
N ASP A 170 -12.53 -8.27 -5.34
CA ASP A 170 -13.26 -7.02 -5.61
C ASP A 170 -14.18 -6.61 -4.44
N SER A 171 -14.83 -7.58 -3.81
CA SER A 171 -15.63 -7.34 -2.61
C SER A 171 -14.79 -6.84 -1.42
N LEU A 172 -13.61 -7.42 -1.20
CA LEU A 172 -12.74 -7.01 -0.10
C LEU A 172 -12.10 -5.64 -0.34
N VAL A 173 -11.59 -5.38 -1.54
CA VAL A 173 -10.96 -4.08 -1.84
C VAL A 173 -11.98 -2.94 -1.87
N ALA A 174 -13.25 -3.22 -2.19
CA ALA A 174 -14.31 -2.22 -2.03
C ALA A 174 -14.38 -1.70 -0.59
N LEU A 175 -14.27 -2.60 0.41
CA LEU A 175 -14.33 -2.26 1.83
C LEU A 175 -13.05 -1.59 2.34
N VAL A 176 -11.87 -2.13 1.98
CA VAL A 176 -10.60 -1.70 2.62
C VAL A 176 -9.85 -0.62 1.84
N SER A 177 -10.24 -0.33 0.59
CA SER A 177 -9.59 0.62 -0.30
C SER A 177 -10.56 1.62 -0.93
N HIS A 178 -11.54 1.15 -1.72
CA HIS A 178 -12.34 2.03 -2.57
C HIS A 178 -13.26 2.94 -1.75
N VAL A 179 -14.08 2.38 -0.85
CA VAL A 179 -15.00 3.17 -0.01
C VAL A 179 -14.27 4.08 0.98
N PRO A 180 -13.17 3.67 1.64
CA PRO A 180 -12.33 4.58 2.40
C PRO A 180 -11.89 5.83 1.62
N HIS A 181 -11.39 5.67 0.38
CA HIS A 181 -10.98 6.79 -0.45
C HIS A 181 -12.15 7.71 -0.80
N LEU A 182 -13.28 7.14 -1.25
CA LEU A 182 -14.49 7.91 -1.58
C LEU A 182 -15.04 8.66 -0.36
N THR A 183 -14.96 8.05 0.82
CA THR A 183 -15.35 8.69 2.09
C THR A 183 -14.43 9.84 2.44
N ALA A 184 -13.11 9.66 2.33
CA ALA A 184 -12.12 10.70 2.55
C ALA A 184 -12.32 11.88 1.60
N ALA A 185 -12.48 11.62 0.31
CA ALA A 185 -12.74 12.62 -0.72
C ALA A 185 -14.05 13.40 -0.46
N THR A 186 -15.12 12.67 -0.06
CA THR A 186 -16.42 13.28 0.27
C THR A 186 -16.30 14.18 1.50
N LEU A 187 -15.64 13.72 2.56
CA LEU A 187 -15.43 14.50 3.78
C LEU A 187 -14.61 15.77 3.49
N MET A 188 -13.56 15.65 2.70
CA MET A 188 -12.73 16.79 2.28
C MET A 188 -13.54 17.77 1.43
N GLY A 189 -14.38 17.30 0.51
CA GLY A 189 -15.28 18.12 -0.30
C GLY A 189 -16.27 18.92 0.55
N ILE A 190 -16.86 18.28 1.57
CA ILE A 190 -17.75 18.97 2.53
C ILE A 190 -17.00 20.09 3.29
N ALA A 191 -15.78 19.80 3.75
CA ALA A 191 -14.98 20.79 4.45
C ALA A 191 -14.55 21.95 3.54
N ALA A 192 -14.18 21.66 2.31
CA ALA A 192 -13.83 22.68 1.31
C ALA A 192 -15.01 23.60 1.00
N ALA A 193 -16.19 23.05 0.72
CA ALA A 193 -17.39 23.85 0.47
C ALA A 193 -17.75 24.76 1.66
N ARG A 194 -17.64 24.27 2.88
CA ARG A 194 -17.89 25.10 4.08
C ARG A 194 -16.79 26.14 4.34
N SER A 195 -15.59 25.95 3.84
CA SER A 195 -14.50 26.92 4.02
C SER A 195 -14.68 28.17 3.18
N GLU A 196 -15.47 28.12 2.12
CA GLU A 196 -15.89 29.32 1.34
C GLU A 196 -16.71 30.28 2.20
N GLU A 197 -17.54 29.75 3.11
CA GLU A 197 -18.34 30.56 4.03
C GLU A 197 -17.60 30.92 5.33
N HIS A 198 -16.75 30.02 5.81
CA HIS A 198 -16.03 30.13 7.10
C HIS A 198 -14.56 29.73 6.96
N SER A 199 -13.69 30.69 6.72
CA SER A 199 -12.22 30.46 6.54
C SER A 199 -11.54 29.75 7.71
N ALA A 200 -12.16 29.67 8.89
CA ALA A 200 -11.64 28.94 10.04
C ALA A 200 -11.72 27.40 9.90
N VAL A 201 -12.59 26.87 9.02
CA VAL A 201 -12.82 25.42 8.90
C VAL A 201 -11.52 24.65 8.63
N LEU A 202 -10.77 25.03 7.61
CA LEU A 202 -9.50 24.39 7.26
C LEU A 202 -8.38 24.70 8.26
N ARG A 203 -8.44 25.83 8.96
CA ARG A 203 -7.48 26.16 10.02
C ARG A 203 -7.66 25.31 11.27
N LEU A 204 -8.90 24.82 11.52
CA LEU A 204 -9.22 23.91 12.61
C LEU A 204 -8.98 22.43 12.25
N ALA A 205 -8.55 22.14 11.00
CA ALA A 205 -8.22 20.79 10.56
C ALA A 205 -6.96 20.28 11.28
N ALA A 206 -7.16 19.62 12.41
CA ALA A 206 -6.13 19.00 13.24
C ALA A 206 -5.74 17.60 12.70
N GLY A 207 -4.82 16.91 13.39
CA GLY A 207 -4.26 15.63 12.98
C GLY A 207 -5.30 14.61 12.51
N GLY A 208 -6.30 14.30 13.34
CA GLY A 208 -7.31 13.30 12.98
C GLY A 208 -8.08 13.60 11.68
N PHE A 209 -8.34 14.88 11.36
CA PHE A 209 -8.95 15.23 10.08
C PHE A 209 -7.97 15.01 8.91
N ARG A 210 -6.71 15.42 9.07
CA ARG A 210 -5.67 15.27 8.05
C ARG A 210 -5.40 13.79 7.77
N ASP A 211 -5.29 12.96 8.82
CA ASP A 211 -5.06 11.53 8.68
C ASP A 211 -6.23 10.85 7.96
N MET A 212 -7.47 11.18 8.35
CA MET A 212 -8.66 10.59 7.74
C MET A 212 -8.85 11.02 6.27
N THR A 213 -8.37 12.20 5.88
CA THR A 213 -8.52 12.73 4.52
C THR A 213 -7.23 12.61 3.67
N ARG A 214 -6.15 12.07 4.20
CA ARG A 214 -4.84 11.99 3.53
C ARG A 214 -4.94 11.33 2.15
N VAL A 215 -5.64 10.22 2.06
CA VAL A 215 -5.79 9.46 0.80
C VAL A 215 -6.55 10.21 -0.29
N ALA A 216 -7.33 11.25 0.05
CA ALA A 216 -8.03 12.09 -0.93
C ALA A 216 -7.08 12.96 -1.78
N ALA A 217 -5.79 13.04 -1.43
CA ALA A 217 -4.77 13.73 -2.23
C ALA A 217 -4.25 12.89 -3.41
N GLY A 218 -4.60 11.60 -3.49
CA GLY A 218 -4.20 10.73 -4.60
C GLY A 218 -4.79 11.16 -5.94
N HIS A 219 -4.15 10.71 -7.03
CA HIS A 219 -4.52 11.09 -8.40
C HIS A 219 -5.97 10.73 -8.73
N PRO A 220 -6.84 11.70 -9.08
CA PRO A 220 -8.28 11.44 -9.25
C PRO A 220 -8.61 10.66 -10.52
N GLY A 221 -7.75 10.68 -11.55
CA GLY A 221 -8.03 10.13 -12.88
C GLY A 221 -8.23 8.62 -12.93
N ILE A 222 -7.75 7.86 -11.95
CA ILE A 222 -7.92 6.40 -11.90
C ILE A 222 -9.28 5.98 -11.31
N TRP A 223 -9.94 6.85 -10.56
CA TRP A 223 -11.11 6.50 -9.76
C TRP A 223 -12.39 6.25 -10.58
N PRO A 224 -12.68 6.98 -11.68
CA PRO A 224 -13.84 6.68 -12.52
C PRO A 224 -13.85 5.24 -13.04
N ASP A 225 -12.71 4.74 -13.51
CA ASP A 225 -12.59 3.37 -14.03
C ASP A 225 -12.70 2.33 -12.91
N ILE A 226 -12.05 2.57 -11.76
CA ILE A 226 -12.16 1.71 -10.57
C ILE A 226 -13.62 1.63 -10.11
N CYS A 227 -14.29 2.77 -9.97
CA CYS A 227 -15.68 2.83 -9.52
C CYS A 227 -16.63 2.15 -10.53
N SER A 228 -16.40 2.32 -11.83
CA SER A 228 -17.20 1.66 -12.86
C SER A 228 -16.97 0.15 -12.86
N GLY A 229 -15.71 -0.29 -12.77
CA GLY A 229 -15.36 -1.72 -12.80
C GLY A 229 -15.80 -2.49 -11.55
N ASN A 230 -15.89 -1.83 -10.40
CA ASN A 230 -16.30 -2.45 -9.11
C ASN A 230 -17.58 -1.85 -8.53
N ALA A 231 -18.49 -1.34 -9.38
CA ALA A 231 -19.65 -0.57 -8.95
C ALA A 231 -20.55 -1.30 -7.95
N ALA A 232 -20.87 -2.57 -8.22
CA ALA A 232 -21.80 -3.33 -7.36
C ALA A 232 -21.25 -3.58 -5.94
N ALA A 233 -19.95 -3.91 -5.82
CA ALA A 233 -19.34 -4.12 -4.51
C ALA A 233 -19.18 -2.79 -3.75
N ILE A 234 -18.81 -1.71 -4.43
CA ILE A 234 -18.70 -0.36 -3.85
C ILE A 234 -20.08 0.10 -3.35
N ASP A 235 -21.13 -0.06 -4.15
CA ASP A 235 -22.50 0.34 -3.79
C ASP A 235 -22.96 -0.39 -2.51
N GLY A 236 -22.78 -1.71 -2.45
CA GLY A 236 -23.14 -2.50 -1.27
C GLY A 236 -22.42 -2.03 0.01
N VAL A 237 -21.11 -1.74 -0.06
CA VAL A 237 -20.35 -1.23 1.08
C VAL A 237 -20.77 0.20 1.44
N LEU A 238 -21.05 1.06 0.46
CA LEU A 238 -21.57 2.41 0.71
C LEU A 238 -22.93 2.37 1.40
N GLU A 239 -23.85 1.50 0.98
CA GLU A 239 -25.15 1.33 1.67
C GLU A 239 -24.95 0.90 3.13
N GLU A 240 -24.01 0.00 3.39
CA GLU A 240 -23.70 -0.43 4.75
C GLU A 240 -23.12 0.72 5.59
N LEU A 241 -22.19 1.49 5.04
CA LEU A 241 -21.62 2.65 5.70
C LEU A 241 -22.68 3.74 5.99
N ILE A 242 -23.57 4.04 5.04
CA ILE A 242 -24.66 5.01 5.21
C ILE A 242 -25.59 4.56 6.33
N ARG A 243 -25.95 3.28 6.39
CA ARG A 243 -26.78 2.71 7.48
C ARG A 243 -26.09 2.85 8.84
N ALA A 244 -24.78 2.54 8.90
CA ALA A 244 -23.99 2.63 10.12
C ALA A 244 -23.87 4.09 10.61
N LEU A 245 -23.62 5.04 9.72
CA LEU A 245 -23.56 6.48 10.05
C LEU A 245 -24.93 7.02 10.47
N SER A 246 -26.01 6.54 9.87
CA SER A 246 -27.38 6.89 10.26
C SER A 246 -27.73 6.41 11.68
N ALA A 247 -27.25 5.21 12.06
CA ALA A 247 -27.38 4.73 13.43
C ALA A 247 -26.58 5.58 14.43
N VAL A 248 -25.35 5.95 14.13
CA VAL A 248 -24.55 6.87 14.95
C VAL A 248 -25.26 8.21 15.13
N ARG A 249 -25.83 8.75 14.05
CA ARG A 249 -26.63 9.99 14.10
C ARG A 249 -27.83 9.85 15.04
N ALA A 250 -28.53 8.72 15.01
CA ALA A 250 -29.68 8.46 15.89
C ALA A 250 -29.25 8.31 17.36
N GLU A 251 -28.16 7.60 17.65
CA GLU A 251 -27.59 7.49 19.00
C GLU A 251 -27.25 8.88 19.59
N ILE A 252 -26.60 9.74 18.78
CA ILE A 252 -26.27 11.12 19.20
C ILE A 252 -27.54 11.94 19.47
N ALA A 253 -28.51 11.91 18.56
CA ALA A 253 -29.75 12.67 18.69
C ALA A 253 -30.62 12.20 19.88
N GLY A 254 -30.60 10.89 20.17
CA GLY A 254 -31.29 10.28 21.29
C GLY A 254 -30.55 10.37 22.63
N GLY A 255 -29.32 10.85 22.65
CA GLY A 255 -28.48 10.89 23.86
C GLY A 255 -28.05 9.52 24.38
N ASP A 256 -28.02 8.49 23.52
CA ASP A 256 -27.58 7.14 23.89
C ASP A 256 -26.05 7.07 24.01
N ARG A 257 -25.56 7.52 25.16
CA ARG A 257 -24.13 7.51 25.49
C ARG A 257 -23.57 6.10 25.62
N VAL A 258 -24.36 5.15 26.08
CA VAL A 258 -23.92 3.76 26.31
C VAL A 258 -23.74 3.03 24.97
N GLY A 259 -24.70 3.16 24.07
CA GLY A 259 -24.63 2.59 22.72
C GLY A 259 -23.45 3.15 21.94
N LEU A 260 -23.27 4.48 21.97
CA LEU A 260 -22.16 5.16 21.31
C LEU A 260 -20.80 4.71 21.87
N LEU A 261 -20.65 4.65 23.21
CA LEU A 261 -19.41 4.18 23.84
C LEU A 261 -19.04 2.77 23.39
N LYS A 262 -19.99 1.82 23.48
CA LYS A 262 -19.80 0.44 23.06
C LYS A 262 -19.34 0.33 21.60
N ARG A 263 -19.95 1.12 20.71
CA ARG A 263 -19.53 1.16 19.28
C ARG A 263 -18.09 1.61 19.11
N LEU A 264 -17.69 2.68 19.80
CA LEU A 264 -16.32 3.21 19.73
C LEU A 264 -15.30 2.24 20.34
N GLU A 265 -15.62 1.58 21.45
CA GLU A 265 -14.76 0.54 22.04
C GLU A 265 -14.57 -0.65 21.11
N THR A 266 -15.64 -1.09 20.43
CA THR A 266 -15.56 -2.17 19.43
C THR A 266 -14.64 -1.76 18.27
N ALA A 267 -14.80 -0.56 17.74
CA ALA A 267 -13.96 -0.05 16.65
C ALA A 267 -12.49 0.10 17.09
N ARG A 268 -12.26 0.61 18.30
CA ARG A 268 -10.91 0.71 18.87
C ARG A 268 -10.23 -0.65 18.98
N SER A 269 -10.93 -1.64 19.52
CA SER A 269 -10.40 -3.00 19.66
C SER A 269 -10.04 -3.61 18.30
N ALA A 270 -10.91 -3.44 17.30
CA ALA A 270 -10.63 -3.90 15.94
C ALA A 270 -9.42 -3.18 15.33
N ARG A 271 -9.28 -1.86 15.52
CA ARG A 271 -8.14 -1.07 15.00
C ARG A 271 -6.80 -1.51 15.58
N VAL A 272 -6.76 -1.77 16.89
CA VAL A 272 -5.56 -2.25 17.59
C VAL A 272 -5.16 -3.67 17.12
N SER A 273 -6.13 -4.47 16.69
CA SER A 273 -5.90 -5.84 16.20
C SER A 273 -5.62 -5.93 14.71
N LEU A 274 -5.58 -4.82 13.98
CA LEU A 274 -5.21 -4.86 12.56
C LEU A 274 -3.79 -5.42 12.43
N PRO A 275 -3.57 -6.42 11.55
CA PRO A 275 -2.22 -6.79 11.17
C PRO A 275 -1.62 -5.57 10.45
N THR A 276 -0.84 -4.81 11.16
CA THR A 276 0.14 -3.93 10.56
C THR A 276 1.31 -4.84 10.21
N GLY A 277 2.10 -4.59 9.20
CA GLY A 277 3.37 -5.33 9.01
C GLY A 277 4.30 -5.20 10.25
N ALA A 278 3.81 -4.61 11.31
CA ALA A 278 4.38 -4.51 12.64
C ALA A 278 4.09 -5.80 13.45
N PRO A 279 5.00 -6.23 14.33
CA PRO A 279 4.80 -7.30 15.29
C PRO A 279 3.49 -7.10 16.06
N ARG A 280 2.91 -8.20 16.52
CA ARG A 280 1.66 -8.16 17.30
C ARG A 280 1.84 -7.24 18.53
N PRO A 281 0.80 -6.56 19.01
CA PRO A 281 0.91 -5.72 20.20
C PRO A 281 1.54 -6.45 21.41
N SER A 282 1.34 -7.78 21.51
CA SER A 282 1.98 -8.64 22.50
C SER A 282 3.49 -8.83 22.31
N GLU A 283 4.01 -8.52 21.13
CA GLU A 283 5.43 -8.59 20.75
C GLU A 283 6.11 -7.22 20.79
N LEU A 284 5.33 -6.17 21.04
CA LEU A 284 5.80 -4.79 21.13
C LEU A 284 5.89 -4.32 22.58
N VAL A 285 6.90 -3.50 22.83
CA VAL A 285 7.19 -2.91 24.12
C VAL A 285 7.40 -1.41 23.97
N GLU A 286 6.83 -0.65 24.85
CA GLU A 286 7.07 0.78 24.97
C GLU A 286 8.36 1.03 25.76
N VAL A 287 9.32 1.71 25.16
CA VAL A 287 10.55 2.18 25.80
C VAL A 287 10.43 3.68 26.01
N ARG A 288 10.45 4.10 27.28
CA ARG A 288 10.35 5.51 27.68
C ARG A 288 11.74 6.07 27.96
N VAL A 289 12.11 7.11 27.25
CA VAL A 289 13.41 7.76 27.36
C VAL A 289 13.22 9.18 27.87
N PRO A 290 13.50 9.47 29.15
CA PRO A 290 13.51 10.84 29.64
C PRO A 290 14.63 11.62 28.96
N VAL A 291 14.28 12.78 28.40
CA VAL A 291 15.18 13.66 27.65
C VAL A 291 15.09 15.09 28.14
N LEU A 292 16.13 15.87 27.86
CA LEU A 292 16.03 17.32 27.93
C LEU A 292 15.47 17.84 26.62
N ASP A 293 14.58 18.82 26.66
CA ASP A 293 14.02 19.45 25.46
C ASP A 293 15.09 20.33 24.78
N ARG A 294 15.96 19.68 24.01
CA ARG A 294 17.07 20.31 23.28
C ARG A 294 17.03 19.90 21.82
N GLN A 295 17.47 20.81 20.98
CA GLN A 295 17.66 20.52 19.58
C GLN A 295 18.66 19.37 19.38
N GLY A 296 18.25 18.33 18.63
CA GLY A 296 19.08 17.16 18.29
C GLY A 296 18.89 15.95 19.19
N GLU A 297 18.21 16.03 20.33
CA GLU A 297 17.99 14.88 21.23
C GLU A 297 17.25 13.74 20.53
N LEU A 298 16.18 14.05 19.83
CA LEU A 298 15.42 13.06 19.06
C LEU A 298 16.26 12.42 17.97
N ALA A 299 17.04 13.23 17.23
CA ALA A 299 17.95 12.73 16.20
C ALA A 299 19.00 11.79 16.77
N SER A 300 19.54 12.09 17.96
CA SER A 300 20.52 11.24 18.62
C SER A 300 19.94 9.88 19.00
N ILE A 301 18.69 9.83 19.48
CA ILE A 301 17.99 8.59 19.84
C ILE A 301 17.68 7.74 18.61
N THR A 302 17.17 8.36 17.53
CA THR A 302 16.82 7.64 16.30
C THR A 302 18.04 7.13 15.55
N LEU A 303 19.13 7.90 15.50
CA LEU A 303 20.41 7.44 14.94
C LEU A 303 20.97 6.26 15.75
N LEU A 304 20.92 6.33 17.06
CA LEU A 304 21.36 5.23 17.93
C LEU A 304 20.53 3.95 17.68
N ALA A 305 19.22 4.07 17.52
CA ALA A 305 18.37 2.92 17.18
C ALA A 305 18.78 2.33 15.83
N THR A 306 19.05 3.17 14.83
CA THR A 306 19.55 2.74 13.51
C THR A 306 20.91 2.03 13.61
N ASP A 307 21.87 2.59 14.36
CA ASP A 307 23.20 2.00 14.58
C ASP A 307 23.13 0.64 15.30
N LEU A 308 22.09 0.44 16.07
CA LEU A 308 21.83 -0.82 16.79
C LEU A 308 20.97 -1.79 15.97
N ASP A 309 20.58 -1.44 14.76
CA ASP A 309 19.66 -2.25 13.93
C ASP A 309 18.34 -2.56 14.65
N VAL A 310 17.77 -1.53 15.30
CA VAL A 310 16.50 -1.59 16.03
C VAL A 310 15.47 -0.75 15.29
N ASN A 311 14.42 -1.41 14.80
CA ASN A 311 13.30 -0.72 14.15
C ASN A 311 12.41 -0.04 15.21
N ILE A 312 12.03 1.21 14.95
CA ILE A 312 11.07 1.97 15.77
C ILE A 312 9.74 1.97 15.02
N TYR A 313 8.73 1.30 15.56
CA TYR A 313 7.40 1.17 14.95
C TYR A 313 6.52 2.39 15.19
N ASP A 314 6.71 3.07 16.32
CA ASP A 314 6.02 4.33 16.62
C ASP A 314 6.87 5.18 17.54
N LEU A 315 6.70 6.51 17.45
CA LEU A 315 7.43 7.47 18.24
C LEU A 315 6.51 8.61 18.68
N GLU A 316 6.40 8.82 19.97
CA GLU A 316 5.66 9.93 20.56
C GLU A 316 6.57 10.76 21.49
N ILE A 317 6.32 12.07 21.54
CA ILE A 317 7.03 12.97 22.46
C ILE A 317 6.00 13.54 23.42
N ALA A 318 6.12 13.17 24.71
CA ALA A 318 5.35 13.76 25.78
C ALA A 318 6.15 14.91 26.42
N HIS A 319 5.70 16.14 26.22
CA HIS A 319 6.28 17.32 26.86
C HIS A 319 5.75 17.49 28.28
N SER A 320 6.64 17.81 29.21
CA SER A 320 6.24 18.23 30.58
C SER A 320 5.66 19.65 30.51
N ALA A 321 4.56 19.88 31.22
CA ALA A 321 3.96 21.22 31.35
C ALA A 321 4.86 22.22 32.13
N GLU A 322 5.88 21.76 32.78
CA GLU A 322 6.76 22.53 33.68
C GLU A 322 8.25 22.46 33.28
N GLY A 323 8.63 22.88 32.06
CA GLY A 323 10.05 23.18 31.76
C GLY A 323 10.72 22.27 30.71
N ASP A 324 12.04 22.28 30.73
CA ASP A 324 13.01 21.80 29.73
C ASP A 324 13.13 20.25 29.63
N ARG A 325 12.13 19.48 30.06
CA ARG A 325 12.15 18.01 30.05
C ARG A 325 10.98 17.43 29.26
N GLY A 326 11.27 16.38 28.50
CA GLY A 326 10.29 15.57 27.80
C GLY A 326 10.55 14.08 28.03
N VAL A 327 9.66 13.27 27.55
CA VAL A 327 9.83 11.82 27.47
C VAL A 327 9.59 11.42 26.02
N VAL A 328 10.57 10.78 25.39
CA VAL A 328 10.39 10.12 24.09
C VAL A 328 9.89 8.71 24.37
N LEU A 329 8.74 8.37 23.79
CA LEU A 329 8.13 7.06 23.82
C LEU A 329 8.48 6.36 22.50
N LEU A 330 9.10 5.20 22.56
CA LEU A 330 9.49 4.40 21.40
C LEU A 330 8.80 3.06 21.49
N ILE A 331 8.13 2.66 20.42
CA ILE A 331 7.57 1.32 20.31
C ILE A 331 8.53 0.47 19.49
N VAL A 332 9.03 -0.60 20.09
CA VAL A 332 10.01 -1.53 19.50
C VAL A 332 9.63 -2.98 19.79
N GLU A 333 10.22 -3.93 19.08
CA GLU A 333 10.04 -5.35 19.35
C GLU A 333 10.59 -5.76 20.72
N SER A 334 9.93 -6.71 21.36
CA SER A 334 10.26 -7.16 22.71
C SER A 334 11.65 -7.77 22.81
N ASP A 335 12.13 -8.43 21.77
CA ASP A 335 13.47 -9.03 21.67
C ASP A 335 14.58 -7.98 21.47
N MET A 336 14.24 -6.80 20.94
CA MET A 336 15.16 -5.68 20.72
C MET A 336 15.27 -4.70 21.90
N VAL A 337 14.38 -4.82 22.89
CA VAL A 337 14.30 -3.88 24.04
C VAL A 337 15.62 -3.79 24.80
N GLU A 338 16.22 -4.92 25.17
CA GLU A 338 17.46 -4.91 25.97
C GLU A 338 18.65 -4.36 25.18
N ARG A 339 18.69 -4.59 23.87
CA ARG A 339 19.70 -4.03 22.95
C ARG A 339 19.58 -2.51 22.88
N LEU A 340 18.37 -2.00 22.68
CA LEU A 340 18.10 -0.56 22.63
C LEU A 340 18.38 0.11 23.98
N LYS A 341 17.89 -0.46 25.09
CA LYS A 341 18.14 0.08 26.44
C LYS A 341 19.62 0.12 26.77
N GLY A 342 20.36 -0.93 26.40
CA GLY A 342 21.82 -0.98 26.61
C GLY A 342 22.55 0.16 25.88
N GLY A 343 22.22 0.41 24.63
CA GLY A 343 22.78 1.52 23.84
C GLY A 343 22.39 2.90 24.38
N LEU A 344 21.11 3.07 24.74
CA LEU A 344 20.64 4.31 25.36
C LEU A 344 21.34 4.60 26.70
N MET A 345 21.52 3.60 27.55
CA MET A 345 22.26 3.76 28.82
C MET A 345 23.73 4.08 28.57
N ALA A 346 24.37 3.45 27.59
CA ALA A 346 25.76 3.76 27.24
C ALA A 346 25.92 5.20 26.71
N SER A 347 24.86 5.76 26.11
CA SER A 347 24.79 7.16 25.64
C SER A 347 24.32 8.15 26.74
N GLY A 348 24.14 7.67 27.99
CA GLY A 348 23.81 8.51 29.16
C GLY A 348 22.31 8.70 29.42
N TYR A 349 21.42 8.06 28.63
CA TYR A 349 19.98 8.09 28.89
C TYR A 349 19.58 7.11 30.03
N ARG A 350 18.37 7.28 30.54
CA ARG A 350 17.81 6.38 31.57
C ARG A 350 16.48 5.81 31.09
N PRO A 351 16.50 4.88 30.13
CA PRO A 351 15.28 4.32 29.60
C PRO A 351 14.59 3.39 30.57
N THR A 352 13.26 3.38 30.55
CA THR A 352 12.41 2.37 31.17
C THR A 352 11.59 1.68 30.11
N SER A 353 11.06 0.48 30.36
CA SER A 353 10.22 -0.24 29.40
C SER A 353 8.99 -0.81 30.09
N ALA A 354 7.87 -0.85 29.36
CA ALA A 354 6.62 -1.46 29.79
C ALA A 354 5.98 -2.20 28.58
N PRO A 355 5.29 -3.33 28.80
CA PRO A 355 4.47 -3.93 27.73
C PRO A 355 3.48 -2.90 27.20
N LEU A 356 3.18 -2.97 25.90
CA LEU A 356 2.05 -2.22 25.34
C LEU A 356 0.76 -2.78 25.97
N ALA A 357 0.00 -1.91 26.65
CA ALA A 357 -1.22 -2.26 27.36
C ALA A 357 -2.42 -2.45 26.41
#